data_4368c17d9019352b83940b2361f17071
#
_entry.id   4368c17d9019352b83940b2361f17071
#
_cell.length_a   1.000
_cell.length_b   1.000
_cell.length_c   1.000
_cell.angle_alpha   90.00
_cell.angle_beta   90.00
_cell.angle_gamma   90.00
#
_symmetry.space_group_name_H-M   'P 1'
#
loop_
_entity.id
_entity.type
_entity.pdbx_description
1 polymer ?
#
loop_
_entity_poly.entity_id
_entity_poly.type
_entity_poly.pdbx_seq_one_letter_code
_entity_poly.pdbx_strand_id
1 'polypeptide(L)'
;MKQQWRWGAALVLGMTALPAVAAMQAKPVEWQHEGTTFSGVLVYDDEDNDKRPGLVMVPNWKGVNDSAIAKAKQLAGDDYVVLVADVYGKGVRPKTDAEAGPVATKLRNDRPVLRARALKALEVLKAQAGNAPLDASKIGAVGFCFGGTTVLELARAGAPLAGVVSLHGGLGSPLPARAGDTHPSVLVLNGADDKSVSAEDIAGFQQEMNAAKVDWEFTNYSGAVHCFAEADANSPPGCVYNERAAKRAWKSLDTFFEGLFDKR
;
A
#
# COMPACT_ATOMS: atom_id res chain seq x y z
N MET A 1 -14.50 -72.71 40.75
CA MET A 1 -14.84 -71.80 39.64
C MET A 1 -14.17 -70.45 39.95
N LYS A 2 -13.09 -70.11 39.24
CA LYS A 2 -12.35 -68.86 39.40
C LYS A 2 -12.68 -67.94 38.22
N GLN A 3 -13.38 -66.84 38.45
CA GLN A 3 -13.79 -65.84 37.46
C GLN A 3 -12.63 -64.80 37.30
N GLN A 4 -12.00 -64.75 36.15
CA GLN A 4 -10.96 -63.78 35.80
C GLN A 4 -11.63 -62.55 35.19
N TRP A 5 -11.49 -61.40 35.80
CA TRP A 5 -11.87 -60.11 35.27
C TRP A 5 -10.71 -59.56 34.41
N ARG A 6 -11.00 -59.38 33.11
CA ARG A 6 -10.06 -58.70 32.16
C ARG A 6 -10.38 -57.23 32.16
N TRP A 7 -9.47 -56.44 32.68
CA TRP A 7 -9.49 -54.98 32.54
C TRP A 7 -8.97 -54.61 31.17
N GLY A 8 -9.82 -54.05 30.29
CA GLY A 8 -9.45 -53.45 29.04
C GLY A 8 -9.00 -52.02 29.30
N ALA A 9 -7.71 -51.75 29.10
CA ALA A 9 -7.17 -50.38 29.10
C ALA A 9 -7.52 -49.71 27.80
N ALA A 10 -8.42 -48.72 27.83
CA ALA A 10 -8.68 -47.85 26.69
C ALA A 10 -7.54 -46.80 26.57
N LEU A 11 -6.73 -46.92 25.55
CA LEU A 11 -5.75 -45.86 25.17
C LEU A 11 -6.53 -44.67 24.60
N VAL A 12 -6.65 -43.59 25.34
CA VAL A 12 -7.09 -42.28 24.82
C VAL A 12 -5.90 -41.64 24.11
N LEU A 13 -5.87 -41.70 22.79
CA LEU A 13 -4.94 -40.87 22.01
C LEU A 13 -5.38 -39.41 22.11
N GLY A 14 -4.72 -38.66 22.98
CA GLY A 14 -4.83 -37.22 23.00
C GLY A 14 -4.22 -36.63 21.71
N MET A 15 -5.05 -36.17 20.79
CA MET A 15 -4.61 -35.29 19.71
C MET A 15 -4.17 -33.96 20.32
N THR A 16 -2.88 -33.74 20.49
CA THR A 16 -2.33 -32.43 20.76
C THR A 16 -2.44 -31.61 19.48
N ALA A 17 -3.41 -30.72 19.40
CA ALA A 17 -3.41 -29.67 18.37
C ALA A 17 -2.14 -28.86 18.55
N LEU A 18 -1.22 -28.94 17.59
CA LEU A 18 -0.10 -28.00 17.51
C LEU A 18 -0.71 -26.60 17.29
N PRO A 19 -0.22 -25.57 18.02
CA PRO A 19 -0.66 -24.21 17.73
C PRO A 19 -0.33 -23.91 16.27
N ALA A 20 -1.30 -23.44 15.51
CA ALA A 20 -1.05 -22.88 14.18
C ALA A 20 -0.05 -21.73 14.37
N VAL A 21 1.12 -21.85 13.78
CA VAL A 21 2.07 -20.73 13.74
C VAL A 21 1.46 -19.72 12.77
N ALA A 22 1.17 -18.54 13.29
CA ALA A 22 0.76 -17.39 12.47
C ALA A 22 1.66 -17.26 11.24
N ALA A 23 1.08 -17.17 10.05
CA ALA A 23 1.84 -17.09 8.83
C ALA A 23 1.36 -15.92 7.98
N MET A 24 2.28 -15.01 7.69
CA MET A 24 2.05 -13.93 6.75
C MET A 24 1.69 -14.50 5.37
N GLN A 25 0.42 -14.38 4.99
CA GLN A 25 -0.10 -14.83 3.71
C GLN A 25 0.28 -13.85 2.60
N ALA A 26 0.54 -14.39 1.41
CA ALA A 26 0.74 -13.61 0.18
C ALA A 26 0.05 -14.34 -0.96
N LYS A 27 -1.19 -13.97 -1.26
CA LYS A 27 -2.06 -14.68 -2.21
C LYS A 27 -2.22 -13.86 -3.49
N PRO A 28 -1.98 -14.41 -4.69
CA PRO A 28 -2.25 -13.72 -5.95
C PRO A 28 -3.74 -13.44 -6.09
N VAL A 29 -4.07 -12.24 -6.57
CA VAL A 29 -5.44 -11.81 -6.89
C VAL A 29 -5.46 -11.28 -8.31
N GLU A 30 -6.33 -11.83 -9.16
CA GLU A 30 -6.48 -11.39 -10.54
C GLU A 30 -7.83 -10.71 -10.75
N TRP A 31 -7.84 -9.71 -11.64
CA TRP A 31 -9.06 -9.00 -12.03
C TRP A 31 -8.99 -8.51 -13.46
N GLN A 32 -10.15 -8.13 -13.99
CA GLN A 32 -10.29 -7.53 -15.32
C GLN A 32 -10.74 -6.07 -15.19
N HIS A 33 -10.17 -5.22 -16.02
CA HIS A 33 -10.61 -3.84 -16.18
C HIS A 33 -10.31 -3.37 -17.61
N GLU A 34 -11.32 -2.88 -18.32
CA GLU A 34 -11.21 -2.37 -19.71
C GLU A 34 -10.42 -3.32 -20.64
N GLY A 35 -10.76 -4.60 -20.61
CA GLY A 35 -10.13 -5.63 -21.47
C GLY A 35 -8.71 -6.03 -21.07
N THR A 36 -8.14 -5.45 -20.01
CA THR A 36 -6.83 -5.79 -19.49
C THR A 36 -6.95 -6.68 -18.25
N THR A 37 -6.17 -7.75 -18.21
CA THR A 37 -6.00 -8.57 -17.00
C THR A 37 -4.92 -7.96 -16.12
N PHE A 38 -5.21 -7.81 -14.84
CA PHE A 38 -4.28 -7.38 -13.80
C PHE A 38 -4.02 -8.52 -12.82
N SER A 39 -2.88 -8.50 -12.15
CA SER A 39 -2.51 -9.50 -11.14
C SER A 39 -1.75 -8.83 -10.01
N GLY A 40 -2.41 -8.64 -8.89
CA GLY A 40 -1.84 -8.15 -7.64
C GLY A 40 -1.58 -9.26 -6.64
N VAL A 41 -1.20 -8.88 -5.42
CA VAL A 41 -0.97 -9.82 -4.32
C VAL A 41 -1.66 -9.29 -3.06
N LEU A 42 -2.54 -10.10 -2.47
CA LEU A 42 -3.15 -9.82 -1.18
C LEU A 42 -2.26 -10.36 -0.07
N VAL A 43 -1.90 -9.48 0.86
CA VAL A 43 -0.96 -9.77 1.96
C VAL A 43 -1.66 -9.48 3.29
N TYR A 44 -1.63 -10.43 4.22
CA TYR A 44 -2.19 -10.29 5.58
C TYR A 44 -1.66 -11.39 6.48
N ASP A 45 -1.69 -11.17 7.77
CA ASP A 45 -1.46 -12.21 8.78
C ASP A 45 -2.76 -13.02 9.00
N ASP A 46 -2.65 -14.35 9.16
CA ASP A 46 -3.80 -15.24 9.37
C ASP A 46 -3.83 -15.85 10.79
N GLU A 47 -3.16 -15.23 11.77
CA GLU A 47 -3.12 -15.70 13.14
C GLU A 47 -4.52 -15.75 13.78
N ASP A 48 -5.33 -14.75 13.48
CA ASP A 48 -6.70 -14.65 13.92
C ASP A 48 -7.67 -14.24 12.79
N ASN A 49 -8.97 -14.17 13.10
CA ASN A 49 -10.00 -13.74 12.16
C ASN A 49 -10.52 -12.32 12.48
N ASP A 50 -9.86 -11.57 13.34
CA ASP A 50 -10.26 -10.22 13.68
C ASP A 50 -10.16 -9.32 12.45
N LYS A 51 -11.22 -8.56 12.20
CA LYS A 51 -11.27 -7.69 11.05
C LYS A 51 -10.33 -6.50 11.19
N ARG A 52 -9.49 -6.30 10.19
CA ARG A 52 -8.49 -5.24 10.11
C ARG A 52 -8.76 -4.28 8.98
N PRO A 53 -8.37 -3.01 9.10
CA PRO A 53 -8.40 -2.07 7.99
C PRO A 53 -7.65 -2.58 6.77
N GLY A 54 -8.05 -2.10 5.58
CA GLY A 54 -7.40 -2.45 4.32
C GLY A 54 -6.55 -1.32 3.76
N LEU A 55 -5.43 -1.68 3.12
CA LEU A 55 -4.58 -0.73 2.42
C LEU A 55 -4.35 -1.16 0.98
N VAL A 56 -4.67 -0.29 0.03
CA VAL A 56 -4.19 -0.43 -1.35
C VAL A 56 -2.77 0.08 -1.40
N MET A 57 -1.79 -0.79 -1.61
CA MET A 57 -0.40 -0.40 -1.79
C MET A 57 -0.04 -0.35 -3.27
N VAL A 58 0.27 0.83 -3.80
CA VAL A 58 0.78 0.98 -5.15
C VAL A 58 2.31 1.00 -5.11
N PRO A 59 2.98 0.03 -5.75
CA PRO A 59 4.43 -0.08 -5.75
C PRO A 59 5.10 1.05 -6.56
N ASN A 60 6.43 1.10 -6.46
CA ASN A 60 7.24 1.98 -7.28
C ASN A 60 7.14 1.60 -8.78
N TRP A 61 7.89 2.29 -9.63
CA TRP A 61 7.86 2.14 -11.09
C TRP A 61 8.22 0.74 -11.63
N LYS A 62 8.76 -0.16 -10.80
CA LYS A 62 8.99 -1.57 -11.17
C LYS A 62 7.75 -2.44 -11.00
N GLY A 63 6.66 -1.90 -10.46
CA GLY A 63 5.38 -2.61 -10.32
C GLY A 63 5.42 -3.76 -9.31
N VAL A 64 4.54 -4.74 -9.51
CA VAL A 64 4.42 -5.90 -8.61
C VAL A 64 5.62 -6.83 -8.78
N ASN A 65 6.43 -6.97 -7.72
CA ASN A 65 7.62 -7.81 -7.65
C ASN A 65 7.89 -8.21 -6.19
N ASP A 66 8.95 -8.99 -5.93
CA ASP A 66 9.30 -9.48 -4.60
C ASP A 66 9.59 -8.34 -3.61
N SER A 67 10.23 -7.25 -4.06
CA SER A 67 10.46 -6.05 -3.23
C SER A 67 9.15 -5.39 -2.81
N ALA A 68 8.19 -5.25 -3.72
CA ALA A 68 6.86 -4.72 -3.42
C ALA A 68 6.11 -5.63 -2.43
N ILE A 69 6.20 -6.96 -2.60
CA ILE A 69 5.59 -7.93 -1.69
C ILE A 69 6.24 -7.87 -0.30
N ALA A 70 7.56 -7.70 -0.21
CA ALA A 70 8.25 -7.55 1.07
C ALA A 70 7.80 -6.28 1.82
N LYS A 71 7.64 -5.13 1.11
CA LYS A 71 7.08 -3.90 1.69
C LYS A 71 5.63 -4.08 2.14
N ALA A 72 4.82 -4.80 1.36
CA ALA A 72 3.45 -5.10 1.74
C ALA A 72 3.37 -5.98 2.99
N LYS A 73 4.28 -6.95 3.16
CA LYS A 73 4.37 -7.74 4.39
C LYS A 73 4.77 -6.90 5.59
N GLN A 74 5.73 -5.98 5.42
CA GLN A 74 6.11 -5.03 6.47
C GLN A 74 4.93 -4.11 6.84
N LEU A 75 4.17 -3.65 5.83
CA LEU A 75 3.01 -2.76 6.02
C LEU A 75 1.83 -3.51 6.65
N ALA A 76 1.61 -4.75 6.27
CA ALA A 76 0.53 -5.56 6.83
C ALA A 76 0.73 -5.78 8.33
N GLY A 77 1.91 -6.24 8.74
CA GLY A 77 2.14 -6.62 10.14
C GLY A 77 0.95 -7.43 10.65
N ASP A 78 0.53 -7.12 11.86
CA ASP A 78 -0.66 -7.68 12.49
C ASP A 78 -1.90 -6.79 12.30
N ASP A 79 -1.75 -5.61 11.66
CA ASP A 79 -2.73 -4.52 11.72
C ASP A 79 -3.55 -4.34 10.44
N TYR A 80 -3.04 -4.77 9.27
CA TYR A 80 -3.69 -4.46 7.99
C TYR A 80 -3.82 -5.64 7.05
N VAL A 81 -4.84 -5.57 6.18
CA VAL A 81 -4.93 -6.38 4.95
C VAL A 81 -4.47 -5.51 3.78
N VAL A 82 -3.38 -5.90 3.10
CA VAL A 82 -2.73 -5.08 2.07
C VAL A 82 -2.90 -5.72 0.68
N LEU A 83 -3.42 -4.96 -0.28
CA LEU A 83 -3.38 -5.35 -1.69
C LEU A 83 -2.23 -4.62 -2.39
N VAL A 84 -1.20 -5.35 -2.83
CA VAL A 84 -0.21 -4.84 -3.79
C VAL A 84 -0.90 -4.68 -5.14
N ALA A 85 -1.18 -3.44 -5.52
CA ALA A 85 -1.97 -3.14 -6.71
C ALA A 85 -1.12 -3.24 -7.98
N ASP A 86 -1.57 -4.04 -8.94
CA ASP A 86 -1.07 -3.99 -10.30
C ASP A 86 -1.81 -2.89 -11.08
N VAL A 87 -1.10 -1.87 -11.53
CA VAL A 87 -1.67 -0.83 -12.40
C VAL A 87 -1.12 -0.90 -13.82
N TYR A 88 -0.17 -1.82 -14.08
CA TYR A 88 0.42 -2.01 -15.41
C TYR A 88 -0.33 -3.04 -16.24
N GLY A 89 -0.71 -4.15 -15.63
CA GLY A 89 -1.29 -5.33 -16.24
C GLY A 89 -0.44 -6.58 -15.98
N LYS A 90 -1.08 -7.75 -15.92
CA LYS A 90 -0.49 -9.04 -15.52
C LYS A 90 0.81 -9.40 -16.27
N GLY A 91 0.91 -9.06 -17.54
CA GLY A 91 2.08 -9.35 -18.40
C GLY A 91 3.22 -8.34 -18.27
N VAL A 92 3.04 -7.23 -17.53
CA VAL A 92 4.02 -6.13 -17.49
C VAL A 92 4.74 -6.14 -16.14
N ARG A 93 5.95 -6.67 -16.13
CA ARG A 93 6.81 -6.83 -14.93
C ARG A 93 8.23 -6.36 -15.24
N PRO A 94 8.48 -5.03 -15.24
CA PRO A 94 9.79 -4.48 -15.57
C PRO A 94 10.85 -4.97 -14.56
N LYS A 95 11.98 -5.44 -15.07
CA LYS A 95 13.11 -5.92 -14.26
C LYS A 95 14.21 -4.89 -14.14
N THR A 96 14.33 -4.03 -15.14
CA THR A 96 15.37 -3.00 -15.23
C THR A 96 14.74 -1.61 -15.25
N ASP A 97 15.54 -0.59 -14.97
CA ASP A 97 15.12 0.82 -15.04
C ASP A 97 14.74 1.22 -16.48
N ALA A 98 15.48 0.67 -17.47
CA ALA A 98 15.20 0.90 -18.87
C ALA A 98 13.83 0.36 -19.31
N GLU A 99 13.37 -0.73 -18.72
CA GLU A 99 12.03 -1.30 -18.96
C GLU A 99 10.96 -0.53 -18.17
N ALA A 100 11.25 -0.14 -16.94
CA ALA A 100 10.29 0.52 -16.05
C ALA A 100 9.94 1.95 -16.51
N GLY A 101 10.94 2.71 -16.96
CA GLY A 101 10.79 4.11 -17.35
C GLY A 101 9.67 4.37 -18.35
N PRO A 102 9.66 3.72 -19.53
CA PRO A 102 8.61 3.90 -20.53
C PRO A 102 7.21 3.53 -20.03
N VAL A 103 7.09 2.44 -19.26
CA VAL A 103 5.80 1.96 -18.72
C VAL A 103 5.23 2.97 -17.72
N ALA A 104 6.04 3.43 -16.77
CA ALA A 104 5.63 4.41 -15.78
C ALA A 104 5.28 5.77 -16.44
N THR A 105 6.10 6.20 -17.42
CA THR A 105 5.88 7.46 -18.14
C THR A 105 4.57 7.43 -18.92
N LYS A 106 4.24 6.32 -19.59
CA LYS A 106 2.97 6.18 -20.29
C LYS A 106 1.77 6.44 -19.36
N LEU A 107 1.76 5.85 -18.18
CA LEU A 107 0.66 6.04 -17.22
C LEU A 107 0.70 7.41 -16.53
N ARG A 108 1.89 7.96 -16.26
CA ARG A 108 2.00 9.34 -15.75
C ARG A 108 1.41 10.36 -16.72
N ASN A 109 1.54 10.13 -18.02
CA ASN A 109 1.00 11.00 -19.05
C ASN A 109 -0.50 10.76 -19.33
N ASP A 110 -1.06 9.66 -18.81
CA ASP A 110 -2.49 9.32 -18.93
C ASP A 110 -3.12 9.16 -17.54
N ARG A 111 -3.28 10.30 -16.86
CA ARG A 111 -3.85 10.33 -15.50
C ARG A 111 -5.25 9.73 -15.39
N PRO A 112 -6.17 9.93 -16.36
CA PRO A 112 -7.47 9.26 -16.33
C PRO A 112 -7.36 7.73 -16.25
N VAL A 113 -6.53 7.13 -17.10
CA VAL A 113 -6.29 5.67 -17.09
C VAL A 113 -5.62 5.24 -15.78
N LEU A 114 -4.62 5.98 -15.29
CA LEU A 114 -3.97 5.68 -14.02
C LEU A 114 -4.97 5.68 -12.85
N ARG A 115 -5.83 6.73 -12.76
CA ARG A 115 -6.90 6.82 -11.76
C ARG A 115 -7.88 5.66 -11.86
N ALA A 116 -8.36 5.34 -13.04
CA ALA A 116 -9.31 4.25 -13.26
C ALA A 116 -8.76 2.90 -12.80
N ARG A 117 -7.50 2.60 -13.12
CA ARG A 117 -6.83 1.35 -12.70
C ARG A 117 -6.61 1.28 -11.18
N ALA A 118 -6.21 2.39 -10.56
CA ALA A 118 -6.03 2.45 -9.11
C ALA A 118 -7.37 2.37 -8.35
N LEU A 119 -8.42 3.04 -8.84
CA LEU A 119 -9.79 2.89 -8.31
C LEU A 119 -10.29 1.45 -8.44
N LYS A 120 -9.99 0.79 -9.56
CA LYS A 120 -10.35 -0.63 -9.72
C LYS A 120 -9.64 -1.52 -8.70
N ALA A 121 -8.37 -1.27 -8.40
CA ALA A 121 -7.65 -2.00 -7.35
C ALA A 121 -8.29 -1.78 -5.96
N LEU A 122 -8.80 -0.58 -5.67
CA LEU A 122 -9.57 -0.32 -4.44
C LEU A 122 -10.85 -1.18 -4.38
N GLU A 123 -11.61 -1.26 -5.47
CA GLU A 123 -12.80 -2.13 -5.53
C GLU A 123 -12.43 -3.60 -5.31
N VAL A 124 -11.32 -4.05 -5.91
CA VAL A 124 -10.81 -5.42 -5.76
C VAL A 124 -10.44 -5.72 -4.31
N LEU A 125 -9.76 -4.78 -3.61
CA LEU A 125 -9.48 -4.95 -2.19
C LEU A 125 -10.77 -5.07 -1.38
N LYS A 126 -11.73 -4.17 -1.57
CA LYS A 126 -13.03 -4.23 -0.85
C LYS A 126 -13.76 -5.55 -1.07
N ALA A 127 -13.66 -6.13 -2.25
CA ALA A 127 -14.27 -7.43 -2.57
C ALA A 127 -13.60 -8.61 -1.84
N GLN A 128 -12.44 -8.42 -1.20
CA GLN A 128 -11.78 -9.46 -0.40
C GLN A 128 -12.36 -9.65 1.01
N ALA A 129 -13.33 -8.84 1.44
CA ALA A 129 -13.91 -8.90 2.79
C ALA A 129 -14.51 -10.28 3.18
N GLY A 130 -14.79 -11.15 2.21
CA GLY A 130 -15.22 -12.55 2.44
C GLY A 130 -14.07 -13.56 2.41
N ASN A 131 -12.88 -13.17 1.94
CA ASN A 131 -11.73 -14.04 1.67
C ASN A 131 -10.52 -13.76 2.57
N ALA A 132 -10.53 -12.66 3.29
CA ALA A 132 -9.49 -12.19 4.21
C ALA A 132 -10.15 -11.50 5.42
N PRO A 133 -9.42 -11.33 6.54
CA PRO A 133 -9.92 -10.62 7.72
C PRO A 133 -9.97 -9.10 7.50
N LEU A 134 -10.71 -8.67 6.48
CA LEU A 134 -10.81 -7.28 6.04
C LEU A 134 -12.05 -6.58 6.57
N ASP A 135 -11.88 -5.42 7.20
CA ASP A 135 -12.93 -4.43 7.39
C ASP A 135 -13.01 -3.50 6.16
N ALA A 136 -13.90 -3.80 5.23
CA ALA A 136 -14.05 -3.02 4.00
C ALA A 136 -14.62 -1.60 4.22
N SER A 137 -15.00 -1.23 5.44
CA SER A 137 -15.42 0.14 5.79
C SER A 137 -14.22 1.05 6.13
N LYS A 138 -13.05 0.46 6.45
CA LYS A 138 -11.83 1.15 6.87
C LYS A 138 -10.72 0.90 5.84
N ILE A 139 -10.69 1.71 4.79
CA ILE A 139 -9.72 1.54 3.69
C ILE A 139 -8.88 2.80 3.50
N GLY A 140 -7.57 2.61 3.39
CA GLY A 140 -6.59 3.62 3.00
C GLY A 140 -5.78 3.22 1.77
N ALA A 141 -4.85 4.09 1.35
CA ALA A 141 -3.89 3.75 0.30
C ALA A 141 -2.49 4.27 0.63
N VAL A 142 -1.47 3.51 0.22
CA VAL A 142 -0.05 3.83 0.39
C VAL A 142 0.66 3.69 -0.94
N GLY A 143 1.58 4.59 -1.25
CA GLY A 143 2.35 4.46 -2.48
C GLY A 143 3.80 4.91 -2.35
N PHE A 144 4.68 4.25 -3.09
CA PHE A 144 6.12 4.50 -3.13
C PHE A 144 6.51 5.04 -4.50
N CYS A 145 7.25 6.16 -4.60
CA CYS A 145 7.71 6.74 -5.86
C CYS A 145 6.54 6.97 -6.85
N PHE A 146 6.51 6.25 -7.97
CA PHE A 146 5.39 6.23 -8.93
C PHE A 146 4.06 5.91 -8.24
N GLY A 147 4.06 4.97 -7.29
CA GLY A 147 2.90 4.64 -6.48
C GLY A 147 2.48 5.79 -5.57
N GLY A 148 3.43 6.55 -5.02
CA GLY A 148 3.14 7.75 -4.24
C GLY A 148 2.38 8.80 -5.06
N THR A 149 2.83 9.05 -6.29
CA THR A 149 2.07 9.88 -7.25
C THR A 149 0.68 9.30 -7.51
N THR A 150 0.57 7.98 -7.65
CA THR A 150 -0.72 7.32 -7.97
C THR A 150 -1.75 7.46 -6.84
N VAL A 151 -1.33 7.32 -5.57
CA VAL A 151 -2.27 7.48 -4.44
C VAL A 151 -2.67 8.96 -4.24
N LEU A 152 -1.81 9.92 -4.58
CA LEU A 152 -2.20 11.32 -4.66
C LEU A 152 -3.25 11.57 -5.76
N GLU A 153 -3.18 10.84 -6.87
CA GLU A 153 -4.23 10.89 -7.90
C GLU A 153 -5.56 10.30 -7.41
N LEU A 154 -5.55 9.28 -6.54
CA LEU A 154 -6.76 8.79 -5.87
C LEU A 154 -7.36 9.85 -4.95
N ALA A 155 -6.52 10.55 -4.17
CA ALA A 155 -6.99 11.65 -3.31
C ALA A 155 -7.63 12.77 -4.13
N ARG A 156 -6.99 13.21 -5.21
CA ARG A 156 -7.51 14.24 -6.13
C ARG A 156 -8.83 13.85 -6.77
N ALA A 157 -9.00 12.56 -7.05
CA ALA A 157 -10.24 12.02 -7.62
C ALA A 157 -11.39 11.84 -6.61
N GLY A 158 -11.16 12.16 -5.33
CA GLY A 158 -12.16 11.94 -4.28
C GLY A 158 -12.46 10.47 -4.03
N ALA A 159 -11.47 9.60 -4.16
CA ALA A 159 -11.64 8.16 -3.91
C ALA A 159 -12.20 7.92 -2.49
N PRO A 160 -13.11 6.94 -2.31
CA PRO A 160 -13.73 6.67 -1.01
C PRO A 160 -12.75 5.91 -0.09
N LEU A 161 -11.74 6.64 0.37
CA LEU A 161 -10.66 6.22 1.28
C LEU A 161 -10.69 7.10 2.54
N ALA A 162 -10.25 6.55 3.67
CA ALA A 162 -10.04 7.33 4.88
C ALA A 162 -8.85 8.29 4.72
N GLY A 163 -7.76 7.80 4.14
CA GLY A 163 -6.57 8.58 3.87
C GLY A 163 -5.64 7.94 2.87
N VAL A 164 -4.68 8.72 2.37
CA VAL A 164 -3.61 8.26 1.49
C VAL A 164 -2.24 8.70 2.02
N VAL A 165 -1.23 7.84 1.87
CA VAL A 165 0.16 8.16 2.22
C VAL A 165 1.04 8.05 1.00
N SER A 166 1.69 9.14 0.61
CA SER A 166 2.66 9.21 -0.48
C SER A 166 4.08 9.25 0.07
N LEU A 167 4.87 8.20 -0.17
CA LEU A 167 6.29 8.18 0.13
C LEU A 167 7.08 8.53 -1.13
N HIS A 168 7.86 9.62 -1.07
CA HIS A 168 8.72 10.14 -2.16
C HIS A 168 8.04 10.11 -3.54
N GLY A 169 6.74 10.42 -3.61
CA GLY A 169 5.99 10.54 -4.86
C GLY A 169 6.15 11.93 -5.50
N GLY A 170 6.04 12.00 -6.84
CA GLY A 170 5.91 13.28 -7.52
C GLY A 170 4.58 13.96 -7.18
N LEU A 171 4.62 15.28 -6.95
CA LEU A 171 3.50 16.03 -6.36
C LEU A 171 2.55 16.64 -7.42
N GLY A 172 3.04 16.94 -8.59
CA GLY A 172 2.26 17.64 -9.63
C GLY A 172 1.24 16.75 -10.33
N SER A 173 0.10 17.34 -10.70
CA SER A 173 -0.93 16.72 -11.56
C SER A 173 -1.56 17.72 -12.53
N PRO A 174 -1.85 17.31 -13.77
CA PRO A 174 -2.67 18.12 -14.68
C PRO A 174 -4.16 18.09 -14.32
N LEU A 175 -4.57 17.25 -13.37
CA LEU A 175 -5.93 17.07 -12.89
C LEU A 175 -6.02 17.36 -11.40
N PRO A 176 -5.98 18.63 -10.96
CA PRO A 176 -5.95 19.00 -9.56
C PRO A 176 -7.20 18.60 -8.80
N ALA A 177 -7.09 18.56 -7.46
CA ALA A 177 -8.21 18.42 -6.56
C ALA A 177 -9.19 19.60 -6.73
N ARG A 178 -10.50 19.34 -6.65
CA ARG A 178 -11.53 20.36 -6.84
C ARG A 178 -12.13 20.77 -5.50
N ALA A 179 -12.27 22.05 -5.30
CA ALA A 179 -13.02 22.58 -4.17
C ALA A 179 -14.48 22.13 -4.20
N GLY A 180 -14.98 21.65 -3.07
CA GLY A 180 -16.35 21.14 -2.92
C GLY A 180 -16.51 19.65 -3.11
N ASP A 181 -15.51 18.94 -3.66
CA ASP A 181 -15.47 17.49 -3.64
C ASP A 181 -15.06 17.00 -2.25
N THR A 182 -15.46 15.78 -1.90
CA THR A 182 -14.96 15.10 -0.70
C THR A 182 -13.63 14.42 -1.03
N HIS A 183 -12.61 14.68 -0.22
CA HIS A 183 -11.29 14.08 -0.41
C HIS A 183 -10.87 13.30 0.84
N PRO A 184 -10.11 12.21 0.71
CA PRO A 184 -9.46 11.56 1.83
C PRO A 184 -8.38 12.46 2.44
N SER A 185 -8.03 12.25 3.71
CA SER A 185 -6.85 12.90 4.32
C SER A 185 -5.57 12.48 3.60
N VAL A 186 -4.58 13.36 3.52
CA VAL A 186 -3.35 13.16 2.75
C VAL A 186 -2.12 13.33 3.62
N LEU A 187 -1.24 12.33 3.66
CA LEU A 187 0.10 12.44 4.24
C LEU A 187 1.16 12.31 3.14
N VAL A 188 2.04 13.30 3.03
CA VAL A 188 3.21 13.26 2.15
C VAL A 188 4.49 13.15 2.97
N LEU A 189 5.30 12.14 2.67
CA LEU A 189 6.59 11.86 3.29
C LEU A 189 7.69 12.00 2.24
N ASN A 190 8.40 13.13 2.25
CA ASN A 190 9.34 13.53 1.21
C ASN A 190 10.78 13.57 1.70
N GLY A 191 11.72 13.21 0.82
CA GLY A 191 13.14 13.43 1.05
C GLY A 191 13.49 14.90 0.75
N ALA A 192 14.06 15.64 1.71
CA ALA A 192 14.37 17.04 1.52
C ALA A 192 15.44 17.31 0.45
N ASP A 193 16.27 16.28 0.15
CA ASP A 193 17.32 16.35 -0.87
C ASP A 193 16.93 15.63 -2.17
N ASP A 194 15.64 15.25 -2.29
CA ASP A 194 15.10 14.66 -3.51
C ASP A 194 14.98 15.69 -4.64
N LYS A 195 15.88 15.62 -5.59
CA LYS A 195 15.92 16.55 -6.73
C LYS A 195 14.79 16.36 -7.75
N SER A 196 13.99 15.31 -7.60
CA SER A 196 12.81 15.09 -8.45
C SER A 196 11.57 15.85 -7.94
N VAL A 197 11.66 16.47 -6.75
CA VAL A 197 10.61 17.29 -6.14
C VAL A 197 11.18 18.66 -5.81
N SER A 198 10.82 19.66 -6.59
CA SER A 198 11.29 21.04 -6.40
C SER A 198 10.54 21.78 -5.29
N ALA A 199 11.07 22.91 -4.84
CA ALA A 199 10.37 23.77 -3.91
C ALA A 199 9.04 24.30 -4.49
N GLU A 200 9.01 24.55 -5.79
CA GLU A 200 7.83 24.98 -6.55
C GLU A 200 6.76 23.87 -6.57
N ASP A 201 7.16 22.59 -6.74
CA ASP A 201 6.25 21.44 -6.68
C ASP A 201 5.60 21.34 -5.30
N ILE A 202 6.39 21.52 -4.23
CA ILE A 202 5.89 21.50 -2.85
C ILE A 202 4.91 22.65 -2.62
N ALA A 203 5.27 23.88 -3.00
CA ALA A 203 4.40 25.04 -2.86
C ALA A 203 3.10 24.89 -3.66
N GLY A 204 3.19 24.39 -4.90
CA GLY A 204 2.03 24.14 -5.75
C GLY A 204 1.10 23.10 -5.16
N PHE A 205 1.63 21.99 -4.62
CA PHE A 205 0.86 20.98 -3.93
C PHE A 205 0.12 21.55 -2.70
N GLN A 206 0.81 22.30 -1.87
CA GLN A 206 0.22 22.91 -0.67
C GLN A 206 -0.90 23.91 -1.04
N GLN A 207 -0.69 24.72 -2.07
CA GLN A 207 -1.72 25.63 -2.57
C GLN A 207 -2.95 24.90 -3.10
N GLU A 208 -2.75 23.81 -3.86
CA GLU A 208 -3.82 22.94 -4.38
C GLU A 208 -4.64 22.34 -3.23
N MET A 209 -3.98 21.70 -2.26
CA MET A 209 -4.66 21.05 -1.13
C MET A 209 -5.44 22.06 -0.28
N ASN A 210 -4.87 23.23 -0.02
CA ASN A 210 -5.54 24.33 0.70
C ASN A 210 -6.77 24.85 -0.06
N ALA A 211 -6.65 25.07 -1.36
CA ALA A 211 -7.75 25.54 -2.19
C ALA A 211 -8.91 24.54 -2.24
N ALA A 212 -8.60 23.26 -2.27
CA ALA A 212 -9.58 22.16 -2.25
C ALA A 212 -10.09 21.84 -0.84
N LYS A 213 -9.53 22.44 0.21
CA LYS A 213 -9.82 22.18 1.64
C LYS A 213 -9.60 20.73 2.05
N VAL A 214 -8.59 20.11 1.47
CA VAL A 214 -8.14 18.76 1.84
C VAL A 214 -7.46 18.83 3.21
N ASP A 215 -7.70 17.86 4.07
CA ASP A 215 -6.91 17.64 5.29
C ASP A 215 -5.57 17.00 4.87
N TRP A 216 -4.45 17.70 5.09
CA TRP A 216 -3.16 17.23 4.62
C TRP A 216 -2.02 17.52 5.59
N GLU A 217 -1.03 16.63 5.58
CA GLU A 217 0.25 16.75 6.27
C GLU A 217 1.40 16.57 5.28
N PHE A 218 2.51 17.28 5.49
CA PHE A 218 3.71 17.20 4.67
C PHE A 218 4.97 17.19 5.55
N THR A 219 5.78 16.13 5.43
CA THR A 219 7.04 16.01 6.15
C THR A 219 8.22 15.91 5.19
N ASN A 220 9.21 16.82 5.36
CA ASN A 220 10.50 16.75 4.70
C ASN A 220 11.56 16.16 5.62
N TYR A 221 12.24 15.10 5.18
CA TYR A 221 13.33 14.47 5.92
C TYR A 221 14.68 14.95 5.39
N SER A 222 15.40 15.76 6.19
CA SER A 222 16.73 16.29 5.81
C SER A 222 17.72 15.16 5.53
N GLY A 223 18.57 15.31 4.50
CA GLY A 223 19.59 14.33 4.12
C GLY A 223 19.01 13.07 3.46
N ALA A 224 17.70 13.03 3.16
CA ALA A 224 17.06 11.95 2.44
C ALA A 224 16.82 12.35 0.98
N VAL A 225 17.19 11.47 0.06
CA VAL A 225 16.94 11.60 -1.39
C VAL A 225 15.73 10.75 -1.79
N HIS A 226 15.48 10.61 -3.09
CA HIS A 226 14.44 9.69 -3.59
C HIS A 226 14.64 8.27 -3.08
N CYS A 227 13.58 7.47 -2.99
CA CYS A 227 13.56 6.09 -2.51
C CYS A 227 14.00 5.90 -1.04
N PHE A 228 14.14 6.95 -0.26
CA PHE A 228 14.71 6.88 1.10
C PHE A 228 14.02 5.87 2.02
N ALA A 229 12.76 5.54 1.76
CA ALA A 229 11.95 4.63 2.57
C ALA A 229 11.98 3.16 2.08
N GLU A 230 12.70 2.88 0.99
CA GLU A 230 12.82 1.54 0.40
C GLU A 230 14.14 0.90 0.80
N ALA A 231 14.11 -0.13 1.65
CA ALA A 231 15.32 -0.74 2.25
C ALA A 231 16.30 -1.35 1.22
N ASP A 232 15.80 -1.69 0.04
CA ASP A 232 16.57 -2.22 -1.09
C ASP A 232 17.07 -1.15 -2.07
N ALA A 233 16.80 0.14 -1.80
CA ALA A 233 17.25 1.23 -2.67
C ALA A 233 18.74 1.51 -2.50
N ASN A 234 19.51 1.30 -3.59
CA ASN A 234 20.94 1.55 -3.64
C ASN A 234 21.39 1.99 -5.03
N SER A 235 20.91 3.13 -5.48
CA SER A 235 21.31 3.77 -6.76
C SER A 235 21.74 5.21 -6.51
N PRO A 236 22.95 5.43 -5.95
CA PRO A 236 23.46 6.76 -5.67
C PRO A 236 23.71 7.56 -6.96
N PRO A 237 23.64 8.90 -6.91
CA PRO A 237 23.34 9.67 -5.68
C PRO A 237 21.85 9.90 -5.45
N GLY A 238 20.94 9.50 -6.34
CA GLY A 238 19.57 9.99 -6.42
C GLY A 238 18.51 9.10 -5.75
N CYS A 239 18.74 7.78 -5.63
CA CYS A 239 17.76 6.83 -5.07
C CYS A 239 18.46 5.91 -4.08
N VAL A 240 18.47 6.29 -2.80
CA VAL A 240 19.24 5.61 -1.75
C VAL A 240 18.42 5.53 -0.47
N TYR A 241 18.43 4.35 0.16
CA TYR A 241 17.84 4.15 1.48
C TYR A 241 18.47 5.04 2.54
N ASN A 242 17.65 5.64 3.39
CA ASN A 242 18.08 6.40 4.54
C ASN A 242 17.37 5.87 5.78
N GLU A 243 18.07 5.06 6.58
CA GLU A 243 17.48 4.35 7.72
C GLU A 243 16.78 5.28 8.71
N ARG A 244 17.39 6.43 9.04
CA ARG A 244 16.81 7.40 9.99
C ARG A 244 15.50 7.98 9.45
N ALA A 245 15.50 8.40 8.19
CA ALA A 245 14.32 8.97 7.54
C ALA A 245 13.24 7.91 7.34
N ALA A 246 13.62 6.71 6.89
CA ALA A 246 12.72 5.58 6.71
C ALA A 246 11.99 5.22 8.01
N LYS A 247 12.72 5.00 9.11
CA LYS A 247 12.11 4.67 10.42
C LYS A 247 11.09 5.71 10.87
N ARG A 248 11.40 7.00 10.65
CA ARG A 248 10.47 8.10 10.99
C ARG A 248 9.26 8.12 10.07
N ALA A 249 9.46 7.91 8.77
CA ALA A 249 8.39 7.90 7.79
C ALA A 249 7.40 6.74 8.03
N TRP A 250 7.90 5.54 8.28
CA TRP A 250 7.06 4.40 8.62
C TRP A 250 6.23 4.64 9.89
N LYS A 251 6.85 5.19 10.95
CA LYS A 251 6.11 5.56 12.16
C LYS A 251 5.05 6.64 11.90
N SER A 252 5.34 7.64 11.06
CA SER A 252 4.34 8.67 10.71
C SER A 252 3.17 8.06 9.93
N LEU A 253 3.44 7.10 9.04
CA LEU A 253 2.43 6.35 8.30
C LEU A 253 1.50 5.57 9.25
N ASP A 254 2.08 4.82 10.19
CA ASP A 254 1.32 4.04 11.18
C ASP A 254 0.44 4.97 12.02
N THR A 255 1.01 6.01 12.62
CA THR A 255 0.26 6.99 13.44
C THR A 255 -0.86 7.68 12.65
N PHE A 256 -0.63 7.98 11.36
CA PHE A 256 -1.64 8.59 10.50
C PHE A 256 -2.85 7.67 10.30
N PHE A 257 -2.64 6.41 9.96
CA PHE A 257 -3.73 5.48 9.76
C PHE A 257 -4.42 5.06 11.06
N GLU A 258 -3.68 4.85 12.15
CA GLU A 258 -4.26 4.64 13.48
C GLU A 258 -5.26 5.76 13.81
N GLY A 259 -4.81 7.02 13.68
CA GLY A 259 -5.66 8.18 13.94
C GLY A 259 -6.92 8.28 13.06
N LEU A 260 -6.89 7.75 11.84
CA LEU A 260 -8.03 7.75 10.93
C LEU A 260 -8.97 6.57 11.15
N PHE A 261 -8.45 5.38 11.48
CA PHE A 261 -9.25 4.18 11.63
C PHE A 261 -9.86 4.03 13.03
N ASP A 262 -9.26 4.64 14.06
CA ASP A 262 -9.77 4.61 15.44
C ASP A 262 -10.85 5.66 15.72
N LYS A 263 -10.98 6.67 14.87
CA LYS A 263 -11.95 7.78 15.03
C LYS A 263 -13.42 7.43 14.74
N ARG A 264 -13.80 6.14 14.77
CA ARG A 264 -15.20 5.76 14.51
C ARG A 264 -15.84 5.04 15.68
#